data_cdf40f1b02d9f50287ce743884df4709
#
_entry.id   cdf40f1b02d9f50287ce743884df4709
#
_cell.length_a   1.000
_cell.length_b   1.000
_cell.length_c   1.000
_cell.angle_alpha   90.00
_cell.angle_beta   90.00
_cell.angle_gamma   90.00
#
_symmetry.space_group_name_H-M   'P 1'
#
loop_
_entity.id
_entity.type
_entity.pdbx_description
1 polymer ?
#
loop_
_entity_poly.entity_id
_entity_poly.type
_entity_poly.pdbx_seq_one_letter_code
_entity_poly.pdbx_strand_id
1 'polypeptide(L)'
;MSYETLKDAVFPPDLDLRIPDHVIIATATAVRELHRNRKTIVVSRDVNMRVICDSIGIGAEDYITEKAVSTSEELFQGFVEHLVDDAVIDRFYDGEPILIAQDELEEVWYPNQYVMMVSNANPKKSALARFYGHHIPLKKVVHTNIPDWKINSRNKEQAFAIDLLMDPTVKVISLVGRAGSGKTLLSISAALQQTIGLRENIYSRMIVSRPIQPMGKDIGFLPGSLEEKMLPWLMPIQDNLQFLLGGDKSALELYIDKGKIEIEALT
;
A
#
# COMPACT_ATOMS: atom_id res chain seq x y z
N MET A 1 -38.63 2.32 8.38
CA MET A 1 -39.64 1.99 7.38
C MET A 1 -39.91 0.51 7.45
N SER A 2 -41.16 0.06 7.63
CA SER A 2 -41.43 -1.36 7.74
C SER A 2 -41.44 -2.01 6.35
N TYR A 3 -41.15 -3.31 6.28
CA TYR A 3 -41.19 -4.08 5.03
C TYR A 3 -42.56 -4.02 4.33
N GLU A 4 -43.64 -3.74 5.07
CA GLU A 4 -44.99 -3.58 4.53
C GLU A 4 -45.16 -2.31 3.70
N THR A 5 -44.47 -1.24 4.03
CA THR A 5 -44.53 0.04 3.30
C THR A 5 -43.86 -0.03 1.93
N LEU A 6 -42.98 -1.01 1.70
CA LEU A 6 -42.32 -1.26 0.42
C LEU A 6 -43.19 -2.04 -0.57
N LYS A 7 -44.22 -2.75 -0.10
CA LYS A 7 -45.07 -3.61 -0.96
C LYS A 7 -45.98 -2.81 -1.93
N ASP A 8 -46.32 -1.59 -1.54
CA ASP A 8 -47.22 -0.72 -2.33
C ASP A 8 -46.49 0.26 -3.24
N ALA A 9 -45.17 0.28 -3.22
CA ALA A 9 -44.37 1.16 -4.07
C ALA A 9 -44.09 0.51 -5.43
N VAL A 10 -44.26 1.26 -6.50
CA VAL A 10 -43.95 0.82 -7.88
C VAL A 10 -42.42 0.84 -8.03
N PHE A 11 -41.82 -0.33 -8.10
CA PHE A 11 -40.37 -0.49 -8.33
C PHE A 11 -40.10 -0.87 -9.79
N PRO A 12 -38.89 -0.53 -10.32
CA PRO A 12 -38.42 -1.09 -11.55
C PRO A 12 -38.47 -2.63 -11.50
N PRO A 13 -38.95 -3.31 -12.56
CA PRO A 13 -39.16 -4.77 -12.58
C PRO A 13 -37.86 -5.57 -12.39
N ASP A 14 -36.72 -4.93 -12.58
CA ASP A 14 -35.37 -5.54 -12.47
C ASP A 14 -34.84 -5.59 -11.04
N LEU A 15 -35.54 -4.99 -10.05
CA LEU A 15 -35.13 -5.03 -8.65
C LEU A 15 -35.64 -6.28 -7.94
N ASP A 16 -34.74 -7.18 -7.55
CA ASP A 16 -35.03 -8.35 -6.73
C ASP A 16 -34.88 -8.04 -5.24
N LEU A 17 -36.02 -7.93 -4.53
CA LEU A 17 -36.05 -7.61 -3.09
C LEU A 17 -35.46 -8.71 -2.18
N ARG A 18 -35.00 -9.83 -2.73
CA ARG A 18 -34.21 -10.82 -1.99
C ARG A 18 -32.74 -10.44 -1.89
N ILE A 19 -32.29 -9.48 -2.69
CA ILE A 19 -30.92 -8.95 -2.70
C ILE A 19 -30.87 -7.72 -1.79
N PRO A 20 -30.01 -7.70 -0.75
CA PRO A 20 -29.93 -6.58 0.21
C PRO A 20 -29.72 -5.22 -0.45
N ASP A 21 -28.86 -5.14 -1.47
CA ASP A 21 -28.57 -3.89 -2.18
C ASP A 21 -29.78 -3.35 -2.92
N HIS A 22 -30.59 -4.24 -3.52
CA HIS A 22 -31.83 -3.86 -4.17
C HIS A 22 -32.90 -3.38 -3.19
N VAL A 23 -32.89 -3.89 -1.95
CA VAL A 23 -33.77 -3.39 -0.86
C VAL A 23 -33.40 -1.96 -0.49
N ILE A 24 -32.12 -1.63 -0.41
CA ILE A 24 -31.63 -0.27 -0.14
C ILE A 24 -32.09 0.69 -1.26
N ILE A 25 -31.91 0.30 -2.51
CA ILE A 25 -32.31 1.08 -3.67
C ILE A 25 -33.83 1.27 -3.71
N ALA A 26 -34.59 0.21 -3.46
CA ALA A 26 -36.05 0.27 -3.37
C ALA A 26 -36.51 1.20 -2.24
N THR A 27 -35.84 1.16 -1.09
CA THR A 27 -36.11 2.08 0.01
C THR A 27 -35.87 3.52 -0.37
N ALA A 28 -34.73 3.81 -1.05
CA ALA A 28 -34.41 5.15 -1.54
C ALA A 28 -35.44 5.65 -2.55
N THR A 29 -35.94 4.77 -3.44
CA THR A 29 -37.01 5.09 -4.39
C THR A 29 -38.30 5.47 -3.65
N ALA A 30 -38.72 4.69 -2.67
CA ALA A 30 -39.91 4.96 -1.86
C ALA A 30 -39.77 6.28 -1.08
N VAL A 31 -38.61 6.54 -0.49
CA VAL A 31 -38.34 7.81 0.24
C VAL A 31 -38.41 9.02 -0.70
N ARG A 32 -37.90 8.91 -1.93
CA ARG A 32 -37.98 9.97 -2.94
C ARG A 32 -39.45 10.28 -3.30
N GLU A 33 -40.28 9.26 -3.48
CA GLU A 33 -41.70 9.47 -3.78
C GLU A 33 -42.47 10.10 -2.62
N LEU A 34 -42.17 9.69 -1.39
CA LEU A 34 -42.80 10.24 -0.19
C LEU A 34 -42.38 11.69 0.11
N HIS A 35 -41.16 12.04 -0.26
CA HIS A 35 -40.56 13.35 0.07
C HIS A 35 -40.12 14.08 -1.20
N ARG A 36 -41.02 14.28 -2.17
CA ARG A 36 -40.72 14.91 -3.47
C ARG A 36 -40.09 16.29 -3.41
N ASN A 37 -40.24 17.00 -2.29
CA ASN A 37 -39.64 18.30 -2.03
C ASN A 37 -38.21 18.23 -1.46
N ARG A 38 -37.64 17.04 -1.28
CA ARG A 38 -36.30 16.81 -0.78
C ARG A 38 -35.47 16.00 -1.78
N LYS A 39 -34.19 16.34 -1.90
CA LYS A 39 -33.23 15.56 -2.69
C LYS A 39 -32.91 14.25 -1.94
N THR A 40 -33.13 13.12 -2.58
CA THR A 40 -32.73 11.81 -2.06
C THR A 40 -31.44 11.37 -2.75
N ILE A 41 -30.44 11.01 -1.98
CA ILE A 41 -29.14 10.53 -2.47
C ILE A 41 -28.79 9.24 -1.75
N VAL A 42 -28.33 8.24 -2.49
CA VAL A 42 -27.74 7.02 -1.93
C VAL A 42 -26.24 7.21 -1.82
N VAL A 43 -25.71 7.08 -0.62
CA VAL A 43 -24.25 7.14 -0.38
C VAL A 43 -23.73 5.73 -0.19
N SER A 44 -22.87 5.25 -1.10
CA SER A 44 -22.34 3.90 -1.07
C SER A 44 -20.95 3.82 -1.70
N ARG A 45 -20.09 2.94 -1.16
CA ARG A 45 -18.82 2.57 -1.78
C ARG A 45 -18.99 1.58 -2.94
N ASP A 46 -20.09 0.86 -2.97
CA ASP A 46 -20.36 -0.10 -4.03
C ASP A 46 -20.67 0.62 -5.34
N VAL A 47 -19.78 0.44 -6.33
CA VAL A 47 -19.91 1.02 -7.65
C VAL A 47 -21.16 0.49 -8.36
N ASN A 48 -21.48 -0.81 -8.23
CA ASN A 48 -22.63 -1.43 -8.87
C ASN A 48 -23.92 -0.84 -8.33
N MET A 49 -24.02 -0.65 -7.02
CA MET A 49 -25.17 0.00 -6.41
C MET A 49 -25.36 1.43 -6.93
N ARG A 50 -24.28 2.20 -7.07
CA ARG A 50 -24.35 3.56 -7.62
C ARG A 50 -24.78 3.58 -9.08
N VAL A 51 -24.25 2.67 -9.90
CA VAL A 51 -24.67 2.54 -11.33
C VAL A 51 -26.14 2.19 -11.44
N ILE A 52 -26.66 1.28 -10.61
CA ILE A 52 -28.09 0.94 -10.59
C ILE A 52 -28.92 2.16 -10.16
N CYS A 53 -28.50 2.88 -9.12
CA CYS A 53 -29.19 4.10 -8.69
C CYS A 53 -29.28 5.14 -9.82
N ASP A 54 -28.16 5.40 -10.50
CA ASP A 54 -28.11 6.34 -11.63
C ASP A 54 -29.02 5.90 -12.78
N SER A 55 -29.07 4.59 -13.09
CA SER A 55 -29.92 4.05 -14.15
C SER A 55 -31.43 4.25 -13.92
N ILE A 56 -31.85 4.36 -12.65
CA ILE A 56 -33.25 4.60 -12.24
C ILE A 56 -33.49 6.05 -11.80
N GLY A 57 -32.52 6.94 -12.01
CA GLY A 57 -32.61 8.37 -11.73
C GLY A 57 -32.59 8.74 -10.25
N ILE A 58 -32.01 7.91 -9.41
CA ILE A 58 -31.69 8.24 -8.01
C ILE A 58 -30.26 8.74 -7.95
N GLY A 59 -30.03 9.94 -7.39
CA GLY A 59 -28.68 10.45 -7.18
C GLY A 59 -27.87 9.51 -6.30
N ALA A 60 -26.66 9.18 -6.73
CA ALA A 60 -25.76 8.34 -5.96
C ALA A 60 -24.38 8.99 -5.81
N GLU A 61 -23.81 8.90 -4.62
CA GLU A 61 -22.52 9.50 -4.30
C GLU A 61 -21.60 8.47 -3.60
N ASP A 62 -20.29 8.63 -3.82
CA ASP A 62 -19.29 7.84 -3.10
C ASP A 62 -19.15 8.36 -1.65
N TYR A 63 -18.88 7.46 -0.72
CA TYR A 63 -18.57 7.83 0.66
C TYR A 63 -17.13 8.39 0.74
N ILE A 64 -17.00 9.69 0.52
CA ILE A 64 -15.70 10.37 0.30
C ILE A 64 -14.91 10.59 1.60
N THR A 65 -15.55 10.52 2.78
CA THR A 65 -14.92 10.89 4.07
C THR A 65 -13.71 10.05 4.48
N GLU A 66 -13.42 8.94 3.78
CA GLU A 66 -12.23 8.10 4.03
C GLU A 66 -11.12 8.25 2.99
N LYS A 67 -11.30 9.07 1.97
CA LYS A 67 -10.21 9.39 1.06
C LYS A 67 -9.37 10.50 1.70
N ALA A 68 -8.20 10.13 2.20
CA ALA A 68 -7.23 11.08 2.74
C ALA A 68 -6.74 12.06 1.66
N VAL A 69 -6.77 11.65 0.38
CA VAL A 69 -6.38 12.43 -0.80
C VAL A 69 -7.35 12.18 -1.96
N SER A 70 -7.62 13.20 -2.75
CA SER A 70 -8.59 13.14 -3.86
C SER A 70 -8.00 12.48 -5.10
N THR A 71 -6.71 12.62 -5.33
CA THR A 71 -5.98 12.06 -6.47
C THR A 71 -4.71 11.35 -6.03
N SER A 72 -4.18 10.47 -6.88
CA SER A 72 -2.89 9.81 -6.61
C SER A 72 -1.70 10.80 -6.65
N GLU A 73 -1.87 11.96 -7.26
CA GLU A 73 -0.85 13.02 -7.33
C GLU A 73 -0.69 13.75 -5.99
N GLU A 74 -1.72 13.78 -5.15
CA GLU A 74 -1.67 14.32 -3.79
C GLU A 74 -1.04 13.38 -2.77
N LEU A 75 -0.75 12.13 -3.16
CA LEU A 75 -0.04 11.19 -2.29
C LEU A 75 1.41 11.62 -2.10
N PHE A 76 1.85 11.71 -0.85
CA PHE A 76 3.25 11.90 -0.52
C PHE A 76 4.12 10.82 -1.18
N GLN A 77 5.00 11.24 -2.09
CA GLN A 77 5.81 10.33 -2.90
C GLN A 77 7.02 9.76 -2.15
N GLY A 78 7.32 10.28 -0.98
CA GLY A 78 8.46 9.82 -0.17
C GLY A 78 9.82 10.36 -0.64
N PHE A 79 9.90 11.02 -1.78
CA PHE A 79 11.12 11.66 -2.28
C PHE A 79 10.80 12.95 -3.05
N VAL A 80 11.83 13.79 -3.18
CA VAL A 80 11.83 15.03 -3.99
C VAL A 80 13.06 15.07 -4.88
N GLU A 81 12.95 15.76 -6.00
CA GLU A 81 14.10 16.14 -6.82
C GLU A 81 14.49 17.57 -6.48
N HIS A 82 15.75 17.78 -6.14
CA HIS A 82 16.29 19.08 -5.75
C HIS A 82 17.46 19.44 -6.64
N LEU A 83 17.32 20.56 -7.34
CA LEU A 83 18.35 21.07 -8.23
C LEU A 83 19.45 21.74 -7.42
N VAL A 84 20.69 21.38 -7.67
CA VAL A 84 21.87 21.91 -6.99
C VAL A 84 23.02 22.16 -7.97
N ASP A 85 23.99 22.93 -7.56
CA ASP A 85 25.23 23.09 -8.34
C ASP A 85 26.06 21.81 -8.31
N ASP A 86 26.80 21.55 -9.37
CA ASP A 86 27.72 20.41 -9.52
C ASP A 86 28.62 20.21 -8.30
N ALA A 87 29.17 21.32 -7.80
CA ALA A 87 30.06 21.31 -6.64
C ALA A 87 29.41 20.77 -5.38
N VAL A 88 28.10 20.95 -5.20
CA VAL A 88 27.36 20.40 -4.03
C VAL A 88 27.33 18.88 -4.08
N ILE A 89 27.13 18.32 -5.28
CA ILE A 89 27.12 16.87 -5.47
C ILE A 89 28.53 16.29 -5.21
N ASP A 90 29.58 16.96 -5.72
CA ASP A 90 30.95 16.51 -5.50
C ASP A 90 31.29 16.52 -4.00
N ARG A 91 31.03 17.62 -3.31
CA ARG A 91 31.22 17.75 -1.86
C ARG A 91 30.44 16.67 -1.07
N PHE A 92 29.22 16.37 -1.50
CA PHE A 92 28.41 15.30 -0.87
C PHE A 92 29.07 13.92 -1.01
N TYR A 93 29.63 13.62 -2.21
CA TYR A 93 30.34 12.36 -2.43
C TYR A 93 31.70 12.32 -1.70
N ASP A 94 32.34 13.45 -1.49
CA ASP A 94 33.57 13.60 -0.70
C ASP A 94 33.32 13.51 0.81
N GLY A 95 32.03 13.41 1.20
CA GLY A 95 31.63 13.24 2.61
C GLY A 95 31.48 14.54 3.38
N GLU A 96 31.46 15.68 2.70
CA GLU A 96 31.19 16.96 3.36
C GLU A 96 29.73 17.05 3.81
N PRO A 97 29.46 17.67 4.97
CA PRO A 97 28.10 17.84 5.46
C PRO A 97 27.32 18.85 4.59
N ILE A 98 26.28 18.39 3.94
CA ILE A 98 25.34 19.23 3.19
C ILE A 98 24.10 19.47 4.02
N LEU A 99 23.88 20.71 4.43
CA LEU A 99 22.66 21.17 5.12
C LEU A 99 21.75 21.86 4.10
N ILE A 100 20.46 21.62 4.26
CA ILE A 100 19.41 22.28 3.47
C ILE A 100 18.64 23.20 4.42
N ALA A 101 18.70 24.49 4.19
CA ALA A 101 17.96 25.47 4.96
C ALA A 101 16.48 25.49 4.54
N GLN A 102 15.58 25.78 5.47
CA GLN A 102 14.14 25.76 5.20
C GLN A 102 13.72 26.84 4.21
N ASP A 103 14.38 27.97 4.21
CA ASP A 103 14.14 29.10 3.30
C ASP A 103 14.65 28.86 1.87
N GLU A 104 15.45 27.81 1.65
CA GLU A 104 15.91 27.38 0.32
C GLU A 104 14.88 26.46 -0.38
N LEU A 105 13.81 26.05 0.33
CA LEU A 105 12.85 25.08 -0.19
C LEU A 105 11.54 25.74 -0.60
N GLU A 106 11.04 25.37 -1.77
CA GLU A 106 9.69 25.71 -2.22
C GLU A 106 8.61 24.91 -1.50
N GLU A 107 8.96 23.71 -1.02
CA GLU A 107 8.05 22.76 -0.38
C GLU A 107 8.58 22.34 1.00
N VAL A 108 7.67 21.91 1.88
CA VAL A 108 8.02 21.37 3.19
C VAL A 108 8.57 19.95 3.05
N TRP A 109 9.78 19.72 3.55
CA TRP A 109 10.36 18.39 3.61
C TRP A 109 10.16 17.76 4.99
N TYR A 110 9.96 16.46 4.99
CA TYR A 110 9.69 15.69 6.20
C TYR A 110 10.84 14.76 6.56
N PRO A 111 11.11 14.50 7.85
CA PRO A 111 12.08 13.51 8.26
C PRO A 111 11.83 12.15 7.60
N ASN A 112 12.91 11.50 7.18
CA ASN A 112 12.93 10.27 6.38
C ASN A 112 12.51 10.41 4.91
N GLN A 113 12.25 11.61 4.43
CA GLN A 113 12.06 11.87 3.01
C GLN A 113 13.39 11.73 2.25
N TYR A 114 13.33 11.14 1.07
CA TYR A 114 14.49 11.05 0.21
C TYR A 114 14.63 12.27 -0.67
N VAL A 115 15.87 12.59 -1.01
CA VAL A 115 16.24 13.72 -1.87
C VAL A 115 17.13 13.21 -2.99
N MET A 116 16.68 13.36 -4.21
CA MET A 116 17.53 13.19 -5.39
C MET A 116 18.09 14.55 -5.76
N MET A 117 19.31 14.81 -5.34
CA MET A 117 20.04 15.99 -5.81
C MET A 117 20.41 15.80 -7.28
N VAL A 118 20.07 16.77 -8.13
CA VAL A 118 20.34 16.75 -9.56
C VAL A 118 21.10 18.01 -9.93
N SER A 119 22.16 17.87 -10.70
CA SER A 119 22.95 19.00 -11.14
C SER A 119 22.19 19.90 -12.11
N ASN A 120 22.25 21.23 -11.88
CA ASN A 120 21.71 22.23 -12.78
C ASN A 120 22.40 22.23 -14.15
N ALA A 121 23.69 21.88 -14.17
CA ALA A 121 24.51 21.93 -15.42
C ALA A 121 24.46 20.59 -16.17
N ASN A 122 24.31 19.45 -15.44
CA ASN A 122 24.32 18.11 -16.01
C ASN A 122 23.29 17.20 -15.36
N PRO A 123 22.08 17.03 -15.94
CA PRO A 123 21.02 16.20 -15.38
C PRO A 123 21.37 14.71 -15.15
N LYS A 124 22.49 14.25 -15.75
CA LYS A 124 22.99 12.88 -15.51
C LYS A 124 23.81 12.77 -14.23
N LYS A 125 24.26 13.88 -13.68
CA LYS A 125 24.98 13.92 -12.41
C LYS A 125 23.99 14.12 -11.28
N SER A 126 23.85 13.12 -10.43
CA SER A 126 22.90 13.13 -9.33
C SER A 126 23.44 12.39 -8.10
N ALA A 127 22.87 12.67 -6.95
CA ALA A 127 23.15 11.96 -5.72
C ALA A 127 21.85 11.64 -4.98
N LEU A 128 21.79 10.46 -4.36
CA LEU A 128 20.66 10.02 -3.55
C LEU A 128 20.97 10.24 -2.07
N ALA A 129 20.13 11.01 -1.42
CA ALA A 129 20.26 11.34 -0.02
C ALA A 129 18.96 11.12 0.74
N ARG A 130 19.04 11.08 2.06
CA ARG A 130 17.89 11.02 2.96
C ARG A 130 17.94 12.22 3.90
N PHE A 131 16.81 12.88 4.04
CA PHE A 131 16.62 14.05 4.88
C PHE A 131 16.13 13.63 6.27
N TYR A 132 16.74 14.19 7.32
CA TYR A 132 16.40 13.92 8.71
C TYR A 132 15.89 15.17 9.45
N GLY A 133 16.04 16.35 8.84
CA GLY A 133 15.67 17.65 9.40
C GLY A 133 16.68 18.74 8.99
N HIS A 134 16.26 20.01 9.07
CA HIS A 134 17.05 21.16 8.58
C HIS A 134 18.38 21.38 9.31
N HIS A 135 18.53 20.88 10.52
CA HIS A 135 19.77 20.99 11.31
C HIS A 135 20.65 19.73 11.25
N ILE A 136 20.26 18.77 10.41
CA ILE A 136 20.98 17.51 10.24
C ILE A 136 21.43 17.41 8.79
N PRO A 137 22.74 17.18 8.53
CA PRO A 137 23.22 17.02 7.17
C PRO A 137 22.50 15.88 6.45
N LEU A 138 22.30 16.06 5.15
CA LEU A 138 21.78 15.00 4.28
C LEU A 138 22.67 13.76 4.40
N LYS A 139 22.06 12.61 4.57
CA LYS A 139 22.78 11.33 4.66
C LYS A 139 22.70 10.59 3.33
N LYS A 140 23.83 10.03 2.93
CA LYS A 140 23.88 9.17 1.74
C LYS A 140 23.02 7.92 1.94
N VAL A 141 22.32 7.50 0.90
CA VAL A 141 21.61 6.20 0.88
C VAL A 141 22.65 5.08 0.96
N VAL A 142 22.58 4.28 2.01
CA VAL A 142 23.58 3.26 2.34
C VAL A 142 23.14 1.89 1.83
N HIS A 143 21.86 1.55 2.06
CA HIS A 143 21.32 0.25 1.73
C HIS A 143 20.65 0.28 0.36
N THR A 144 21.33 -0.21 -0.66
CA THR A 144 20.78 -0.34 -2.01
C THR A 144 20.59 -1.78 -2.45
N ASN A 145 20.94 -2.72 -1.57
CA ASN A 145 20.82 -4.15 -1.79
C ASN A 145 20.53 -4.90 -0.48
N ILE A 146 20.08 -6.14 -0.61
CA ILE A 146 19.87 -7.09 0.47
C ILE A 146 20.75 -8.32 0.17
N PRO A 147 21.98 -8.34 0.75
CA PRO A 147 23.07 -9.20 0.23
C PRO A 147 22.80 -10.69 0.38
N ASP A 148 22.27 -11.18 1.51
CA ASP A 148 22.10 -12.61 1.74
C ASP A 148 21.07 -13.22 0.76
N TRP A 149 20.13 -12.41 0.30
CA TRP A 149 19.10 -12.79 -0.66
C TRP A 149 19.40 -12.36 -2.09
N LYS A 150 20.57 -11.74 -2.33
CA LYS A 150 21.03 -11.26 -3.65
C LYS A 150 20.05 -10.33 -4.35
N ILE A 151 19.29 -9.56 -3.57
CA ILE A 151 18.34 -8.57 -4.08
C ILE A 151 19.06 -7.24 -4.22
N ASN A 152 19.09 -6.70 -5.43
CA ASN A 152 19.63 -5.38 -5.75
C ASN A 152 18.50 -4.46 -6.22
N SER A 153 18.58 -3.18 -5.85
CA SER A 153 17.68 -2.17 -6.40
C SER A 153 17.90 -2.01 -7.91
N ARG A 154 16.82 -1.90 -8.66
CA ARG A 154 16.84 -1.68 -10.12
C ARG A 154 16.60 -0.22 -10.50
N ASN A 155 16.09 0.57 -9.56
CA ASN A 155 15.81 2.00 -9.71
C ASN A 155 15.95 2.71 -8.36
N LYS A 156 15.84 4.05 -8.37
CA LYS A 156 15.99 4.90 -7.19
C LYS A 156 14.91 4.60 -6.13
N GLU A 157 13.67 4.37 -6.55
CA GLU A 157 12.55 4.10 -5.64
C GLU A 157 12.75 2.80 -4.87
N GLN A 158 13.27 1.76 -5.53
CA GLN A 158 13.63 0.51 -4.86
C GLN A 158 14.83 0.69 -3.92
N ALA A 159 15.81 1.53 -4.27
CA ALA A 159 16.92 1.85 -3.37
C ALA A 159 16.42 2.56 -2.10
N PHE A 160 15.52 3.52 -2.23
CA PHE A 160 14.88 4.20 -1.11
C PHE A 160 14.08 3.23 -0.23
N ALA A 161 13.30 2.33 -0.87
CA ALA A 161 12.53 1.32 -0.16
C ALA A 161 13.45 0.37 0.65
N ILE A 162 14.53 -0.12 0.06
CA ILE A 162 15.50 -0.99 0.74
C ILE A 162 16.13 -0.25 1.91
N ASP A 163 16.57 0.98 1.72
CA ASP A 163 17.22 1.77 2.77
C ASP A 163 16.31 1.99 3.98
N LEU A 164 15.02 2.31 3.74
CA LEU A 164 14.03 2.40 4.82
C LEU A 164 13.77 1.05 5.50
N LEU A 165 13.55 0.00 4.71
CA LEU A 165 13.23 -1.32 5.22
C LEU A 165 14.37 -1.92 6.06
N MET A 166 15.62 -1.54 5.76
CA MET A 166 16.80 -1.98 6.48
C MET A 166 17.13 -1.12 7.71
N ASP A 167 16.43 0.00 7.91
CA ASP A 167 16.64 0.88 9.07
C ASP A 167 15.70 0.50 10.23
N PRO A 168 16.22 -0.13 11.31
CA PRO A 168 15.38 -0.58 12.42
C PRO A 168 14.82 0.58 13.27
N THR A 169 15.26 1.81 13.05
CA THR A 169 14.72 2.98 13.76
C THR A 169 13.39 3.42 13.19
N VAL A 170 13.10 3.11 11.91
CA VAL A 170 11.83 3.39 11.24
C VAL A 170 10.85 2.26 11.54
N LYS A 171 9.81 2.55 12.33
CA LYS A 171 8.88 1.53 12.85
C LYS A 171 7.71 1.22 11.91
N VAL A 172 7.32 2.15 11.06
CA VAL A 172 6.22 1.99 10.11
C VAL A 172 6.66 2.47 8.75
N ILE A 173 6.53 1.62 7.73
CA ILE A 173 6.89 1.91 6.36
C ILE A 173 5.71 1.54 5.46
N SER A 174 5.28 2.47 4.63
CA SER A 174 4.25 2.25 3.62
C SER A 174 4.88 2.25 2.22
N LEU A 175 4.74 1.13 1.50
CA LEU A 175 5.20 1.01 0.12
C LEU A 175 4.01 1.10 -0.84
N VAL A 176 3.90 2.21 -1.53
CA VAL A 176 2.85 2.47 -2.52
C VAL A 176 3.42 2.37 -3.93
N GLY A 177 2.70 1.76 -4.84
CA GLY A 177 3.14 1.63 -6.23
C GLY A 177 2.36 0.59 -7.03
N ARG A 178 2.56 0.55 -8.33
CA ARG A 178 1.87 -0.36 -9.26
C ARG A 178 2.15 -1.83 -8.95
N ALA A 179 1.26 -2.72 -9.40
CA ALA A 179 1.51 -4.16 -9.36
C ALA A 179 2.82 -4.49 -10.11
N GLY A 180 3.59 -5.46 -9.61
CA GLY A 180 4.86 -5.86 -10.21
C GLY A 180 6.05 -4.93 -9.92
N SER A 181 5.89 -3.84 -9.14
CA SER A 181 7.00 -2.95 -8.79
C SER A 181 7.99 -3.51 -7.74
N GLY A 182 7.75 -4.72 -7.24
CA GLY A 182 8.66 -5.41 -6.31
C GLY A 182 8.37 -5.18 -4.82
N LYS A 183 7.32 -4.46 -4.43
CA LYS A 183 7.01 -4.12 -3.02
C LYS A 183 7.08 -5.33 -2.08
N THR A 184 6.33 -6.37 -2.39
CA THR A 184 6.26 -7.59 -1.57
C THR A 184 7.62 -8.29 -1.50
N LEU A 185 8.31 -8.42 -2.63
CA LEU A 185 9.63 -9.05 -2.67
C LEU A 185 10.65 -8.29 -1.81
N LEU A 186 10.71 -6.96 -1.93
CA LEU A 186 11.61 -6.12 -1.13
C LEU A 186 11.30 -6.20 0.37
N SER A 187 10.00 -6.13 0.74
CA SER A 187 9.57 -6.22 2.13
C SER A 187 9.94 -7.57 2.75
N ILE A 188 9.65 -8.68 2.07
CA ILE A 188 9.96 -10.03 2.55
C ILE A 188 11.46 -10.23 2.64
N SER A 189 12.24 -9.84 1.62
CA SER A 189 13.69 -10.03 1.64
C SER A 189 14.38 -9.20 2.72
N ALA A 190 13.94 -7.96 2.98
CA ALA A 190 14.46 -7.14 4.07
C ALA A 190 14.09 -7.72 5.45
N ALA A 191 12.89 -8.26 5.61
CA ALA A 191 12.47 -8.92 6.83
C ALA A 191 13.27 -10.21 7.10
N LEU A 192 13.48 -11.04 6.07
CA LEU A 192 14.33 -12.22 6.16
C LEU A 192 15.77 -11.86 6.53
N GLN A 193 16.34 -10.80 5.91
CA GLN A 193 17.70 -10.33 6.21
C GLN A 193 17.88 -9.99 7.69
N GLN A 194 16.84 -9.43 8.31
CA GLN A 194 16.88 -8.99 9.71
C GLN A 194 16.40 -10.06 10.71
N THR A 195 15.87 -11.19 10.23
CA THR A 195 15.33 -12.27 11.09
C THR A 195 16.18 -13.54 11.05
N ILE A 196 16.63 -13.94 9.87
CA ILE A 196 17.36 -15.21 9.63
C ILE A 196 18.61 -15.02 8.77
N GLY A 197 19.00 -13.78 8.47
CA GLY A 197 20.21 -13.49 7.69
C GLY A 197 21.49 -13.98 8.39
N LEU A 198 22.59 -13.98 7.66
CA LEU A 198 23.90 -14.46 8.13
C LEU A 198 24.55 -13.52 9.16
N ARG A 199 24.07 -12.27 9.23
CA ARG A 199 24.52 -11.29 10.22
C ARG A 199 23.65 -11.35 11.49
N GLU A 200 23.94 -10.49 12.45
CA GLU A 200 23.16 -10.38 13.68
C GLU A 200 21.67 -10.11 13.38
N ASN A 201 20.82 -10.97 13.91
CA ASN A 201 19.37 -10.86 13.72
C ASN A 201 18.80 -9.77 14.64
N ILE A 202 18.13 -8.78 14.07
CA ILE A 202 17.50 -7.67 14.79
C ILE A 202 16.15 -8.10 15.38
N TYR A 203 15.41 -8.92 14.63
CA TYR A 203 14.08 -9.41 15.01
C TYR A 203 14.10 -10.90 15.28
N SER A 204 13.26 -11.34 16.21
CA SER A 204 13.12 -12.76 16.59
C SER A 204 12.39 -13.57 15.54
N ARG A 205 11.40 -12.99 14.88
CA ARG A 205 10.54 -13.61 13.85
C ARG A 205 9.99 -12.58 12.88
N MET A 206 9.56 -13.05 11.72
CA MET A 206 8.80 -12.32 10.73
C MET A 206 7.36 -12.79 10.72
N ILE A 207 6.41 -11.88 10.78
CA ILE A 207 4.97 -12.16 10.61
C ILE A 207 4.54 -11.52 9.30
N VAL A 208 3.95 -12.32 8.40
CA VAL A 208 3.40 -11.85 7.14
C VAL A 208 1.89 -12.04 7.18
N SER A 209 1.15 -10.95 7.11
CA SER A 209 -0.30 -11.00 7.08
C SER A 209 -0.87 -10.37 5.82
N ARG A 210 -1.99 -10.91 5.34
CA ARG A 210 -2.71 -10.39 4.18
C ARG A 210 -4.20 -10.37 4.47
N PRO A 211 -4.89 -9.25 4.18
CA PRO A 211 -6.34 -9.22 4.28
C PRO A 211 -6.95 -10.16 3.24
N ILE A 212 -7.93 -10.92 3.68
CA ILE A 212 -8.75 -11.74 2.79
C ILE A 212 -9.87 -10.83 2.28
N GLN A 213 -9.78 -10.45 1.02
CA GLN A 213 -10.91 -9.84 0.33
C GLN A 213 -11.62 -10.92 -0.48
N PRO A 214 -12.80 -11.37 -0.08
CA PRO A 214 -13.56 -12.33 -0.88
C PRO A 214 -13.87 -11.70 -2.24
N MET A 215 -13.30 -12.24 -3.30
CA MET A 215 -13.70 -11.91 -4.67
C MET A 215 -15.00 -12.65 -4.97
N GLY A 216 -16.14 -12.10 -4.57
CA GLY A 216 -17.47 -12.69 -4.76
C GLY A 216 -18.07 -13.29 -3.48
N LYS A 217 -19.31 -13.77 -3.57
CA LYS A 217 -20.10 -14.29 -2.46
C LYS A 217 -19.33 -15.32 -1.63
N ASP A 218 -19.17 -15.03 -0.36
CA ASP A 218 -18.76 -15.88 0.76
C ASP A 218 -17.71 -16.97 0.53
N ILE A 219 -16.60 -16.86 1.26
CA ILE A 219 -15.61 -17.95 1.50
C ILE A 219 -16.31 -19.26 1.92
N GLY A 220 -17.54 -19.19 2.42
CA GLY A 220 -18.35 -20.34 2.82
C GLY A 220 -18.64 -21.38 1.74
N PHE A 221 -18.54 -21.03 0.45
CA PHE A 221 -18.82 -21.94 -0.66
C PHE A 221 -17.63 -22.80 -1.13
N LEU A 222 -16.42 -22.53 -0.67
CA LEU A 222 -15.28 -23.38 -0.99
C LEU A 222 -15.28 -24.62 -0.08
N PRO A 223 -15.16 -25.84 -0.63
CA PRO A 223 -15.01 -27.05 0.19
C PRO A 223 -13.62 -27.05 0.87
N GLY A 224 -13.54 -27.58 2.09
CA GLY A 224 -12.30 -27.73 2.85
C GLY A 224 -12.25 -26.95 4.16
N SER A 225 -11.16 -27.12 4.91
CA SER A 225 -10.88 -26.38 6.14
C SER A 225 -10.68 -24.88 5.86
N LEU A 226 -10.74 -24.03 6.90
CA LEU A 226 -10.48 -22.61 6.77
C LEU A 226 -9.09 -22.36 6.18
N GLU A 227 -8.09 -23.13 6.60
CA GLU A 227 -6.71 -23.06 6.11
C GLU A 227 -6.62 -23.38 4.61
N GLU A 228 -7.28 -24.47 4.17
CA GLU A 228 -7.31 -24.84 2.73
C GLU A 228 -7.99 -23.77 1.88
N LYS A 229 -9.03 -23.16 2.40
CA LYS A 229 -9.75 -22.05 1.73
C LYS A 229 -8.88 -20.80 1.60
N MET A 230 -7.93 -20.62 2.51
CA MET A 230 -7.04 -19.43 2.55
C MET A 230 -5.79 -19.58 1.67
N LEU A 231 -5.40 -20.81 1.31
CA LEU A 231 -4.20 -21.08 0.50
C LEU A 231 -4.06 -20.20 -0.74
N PRO A 232 -5.10 -19.98 -1.58
CA PRO A 232 -4.96 -19.16 -2.78
C PRO A 232 -4.52 -17.71 -2.51
N TRP A 233 -4.90 -17.15 -1.37
CA TRP A 233 -4.51 -15.78 -0.98
C TRP A 233 -3.09 -15.71 -0.42
N LEU A 234 -2.61 -16.80 0.16
CA LEU A 234 -1.27 -16.90 0.75
C LEU A 234 -0.22 -17.31 -0.29
N MET A 235 -0.62 -17.96 -1.40
CA MET A 235 0.29 -18.39 -2.46
C MET A 235 1.29 -17.32 -2.92
N PRO A 236 0.91 -16.06 -3.21
CA PRO A 236 1.87 -15.07 -3.66
C PRO A 236 2.94 -14.72 -2.61
N ILE A 237 2.65 -14.91 -1.33
CA ILE A 237 3.62 -14.76 -0.23
C ILE A 237 4.54 -15.97 -0.22
N GLN A 238 3.98 -17.17 -0.27
CA GLN A 238 4.74 -18.42 -0.30
C GLN A 238 5.67 -18.49 -1.51
N ASP A 239 5.21 -18.06 -2.69
CA ASP A 239 6.02 -18.01 -3.91
C ASP A 239 7.24 -17.08 -3.74
N ASN A 240 7.06 -15.89 -3.16
CA ASN A 240 8.17 -14.99 -2.89
C ASN A 240 9.14 -15.57 -1.86
N LEU A 241 8.65 -16.17 -0.78
CA LEU A 241 9.46 -16.82 0.24
C LEU A 241 10.25 -17.99 -0.35
N GLN A 242 9.59 -18.84 -1.11
CA GLN A 242 10.22 -19.99 -1.77
C GLN A 242 11.27 -19.54 -2.77
N PHE A 243 10.99 -18.51 -3.57
CA PHE A 243 11.97 -17.92 -4.50
C PHE A 243 13.22 -17.44 -3.74
N LEU A 244 13.05 -16.70 -2.65
CA LEU A 244 14.15 -16.17 -1.83
C LEU A 244 14.96 -17.30 -1.16
N LEU A 245 14.30 -18.36 -0.71
CA LEU A 245 14.93 -19.53 -0.09
C LEU A 245 15.50 -20.53 -1.11
N GLY A 246 15.69 -20.10 -2.38
CA GLY A 246 16.33 -20.91 -3.41
C GLY A 246 15.45 -22.00 -4.02
N GLY A 247 14.13 -21.90 -3.89
CA GLY A 247 13.17 -22.88 -4.43
C GLY A 247 12.95 -24.09 -3.52
N ASP A 248 13.63 -24.15 -2.37
CA ASP A 248 13.54 -25.27 -1.44
C ASP A 248 12.32 -25.10 -0.51
N LYS A 249 11.31 -25.97 -0.72
CA LYS A 249 10.12 -26.00 0.15
C LYS A 249 10.45 -26.44 1.58
N SER A 250 11.40 -27.36 1.73
CA SER A 250 11.77 -27.87 3.05
C SER A 250 12.46 -26.80 3.92
N ALA A 251 13.17 -25.86 3.30
CA ALA A 251 13.74 -24.73 4.00
C ALA A 251 12.65 -23.77 4.54
N LEU A 252 11.59 -23.52 3.76
CA LEU A 252 10.47 -22.70 4.21
C LEU A 252 9.74 -23.35 5.39
N GLU A 253 9.40 -24.65 5.26
CA GLU A 253 8.75 -25.44 6.32
C GLU A 253 9.59 -25.43 7.61
N LEU A 254 10.90 -25.61 7.50
CA LEU A 254 11.81 -25.55 8.65
C LEU A 254 11.78 -24.22 9.37
N TYR A 255 11.71 -23.08 8.66
CA TYR A 255 11.65 -21.77 9.30
C TYR A 255 10.27 -21.47 9.90
N ILE A 256 9.20 -22.02 9.33
CA ILE A 256 7.84 -21.96 9.91
C ILE A 256 7.81 -22.80 11.20
N ASP A 257 8.29 -24.04 11.19
CA ASP A 257 8.32 -24.93 12.36
C ASP A 257 9.18 -24.37 13.51
N LYS A 258 10.26 -23.64 13.17
CA LYS A 258 11.08 -22.93 14.15
C LYS A 258 10.45 -21.62 14.67
N GLY A 259 9.27 -21.25 14.21
CA GLY A 259 8.59 -20.00 14.56
C GLY A 259 9.35 -18.75 14.09
N LYS A 260 10.20 -18.87 13.07
CA LYS A 260 10.92 -17.73 12.48
C LYS A 260 10.10 -16.99 11.44
N ILE A 261 9.20 -17.69 10.78
CA ILE A 261 8.27 -17.18 9.79
C ILE A 261 6.86 -17.59 10.20
N GLU A 262 5.97 -16.63 10.35
CA GLU A 262 4.54 -16.85 10.58
C GLU A 262 3.75 -16.22 9.43
N ILE A 263 2.80 -16.94 8.87
CA ILE A 263 1.95 -16.46 7.79
C ILE A 263 0.51 -16.48 8.29
N GLU A 264 -0.10 -15.31 8.39
CA GLU A 264 -1.43 -15.13 8.96
C GLU A 264 -2.37 -14.46 7.94
N ALA A 265 -3.62 -14.81 7.98
CA ALA A 265 -4.66 -14.08 7.28
C ALA A 265 -5.36 -13.13 8.25
N LEU A 266 -5.53 -11.89 7.82
CA LEU A 266 -6.38 -10.93 8.53
C LEU A 266 -7.84 -11.18 8.13
N THR A 267 -8.63 -11.61 9.09
CA THR A 267 -10.08 -11.79 8.95
C THR A 267 -10.85 -10.56 9.41
#